data_335c49c69e349f770d10857ced89bfea
#
_entry.id   335c49c69e349f770d10857ced89bfea
#
_cell.length_a   1.000
_cell.length_b   1.000
_cell.length_c   1.000
_cell.angle_alpha   90.00
_cell.angle_beta   90.00
_cell.angle_gamma   90.00
#
_symmetry.space_group_name_H-M   'P 1'
#
loop_
_entity.id
_entity.type
_entity.pdbx_description
1 polymer ?
#
loop_
_entity_poly.entity_id
_entity_poly.type
_entity_poly.pdbx_seq_one_letter_code
_entity_poly.pdbx_strand_id
1 'polypeptide(L)'
;MTEQATGAHPQPRPRSGGQQSAPEHVTGAQSLIRSLEEVGAETVFGIPGGAILPAYDPLMDSTRVRHVLVRHEQGAGHAATGYAQATGKVGVCMATSGPGATNLVTPIADAHMDSVPLVAITGQVASKAIGTDAFQEADIVGITMPITKHNFLVTKAEDIPRVIAQAFHIASTGRPGPVLVDIAKDALQAKTTFSWPPVMDLPGYRPVTKPHAKQIREGAKLITQAKRPVLYVGGGVIKAGATAELKVLAELTGAPVTTTLMGLGAFPDSHPLHVGMPGMHGSVTAVTALQKADLIVALGTRFDDRVTGKLDSFAPHAKIVHADIDPAEIGKNRAADVPIVGDAREVIADLIQAVQKEHSEGHQGDYSAWWKDLSRWRETYPLGYDLPADGSLSPQQVIERIGQLAPEGTIFAAGVGQHQMWSAHFIQYEKPATWLNSGGAGTMGYAVPAAMGAKAGVPGNTVWAIDGDGCFQMTNQELTTCALNNIPIKVAIINNGALGMVRQWQTLFYNQRYSNTVLHSGPEDINPDAKGTRVPDFVKLSEAMGCVGLRCERPEDLDKVIEEANSINDRPVVVDFIVHEDAMVWPMVAAGTSNDEIMAARDVRPDFGDNEDD
;
A
#
# COMPACT_ATOMS: atom_id res chain seq x y z
N MET A 1 -35.69 -1.16 -8.73
CA MET A 1 -35.34 -2.48 -8.18
C MET A 1 -34.36 -3.12 -9.15
N THR A 2 -33.10 -2.91 -8.95
CA THR A 2 -32.02 -3.64 -9.64
C THR A 2 -30.94 -3.84 -8.55
N GLU A 3 -30.85 -5.08 -8.08
CA GLU A 3 -29.83 -5.54 -7.16
C GLU A 3 -28.45 -5.33 -7.78
N GLN A 4 -27.69 -4.38 -7.25
CA GLN A 4 -26.26 -4.31 -7.50
C GLN A 4 -25.55 -5.24 -6.54
N ALA A 5 -25.03 -6.32 -7.10
CA ALA A 5 -24.24 -7.32 -6.42
C ALA A 5 -23.04 -6.68 -5.72
N THR A 6 -22.98 -6.83 -4.41
CA THR A 6 -21.82 -6.55 -3.57
C THR A 6 -20.66 -7.45 -4.03
N GLY A 7 -19.62 -6.82 -4.59
CA GLY A 7 -18.46 -7.52 -5.14
C GLY A 7 -17.60 -8.20 -4.08
N ALA A 8 -17.89 -9.45 -3.81
CA ALA A 8 -16.86 -10.37 -3.32
C ALA A 8 -15.97 -10.72 -4.52
N HIS A 9 -14.72 -10.25 -4.51
CA HIS A 9 -13.74 -10.66 -5.51
C HIS A 9 -13.51 -12.17 -5.39
N PRO A 10 -13.90 -12.99 -6.39
CA PRO A 10 -13.56 -14.41 -6.39
C PRO A 10 -12.07 -14.53 -6.63
N GLN A 11 -11.35 -15.13 -5.69
CA GLN A 11 -10.03 -15.65 -5.99
C GLN A 11 -10.11 -16.50 -7.26
N PRO A 12 -9.20 -16.39 -8.22
CA PRO A 12 -9.19 -17.27 -9.38
C PRO A 12 -8.99 -18.70 -8.87
N ARG A 13 -10.07 -19.45 -8.74
CA ARG A 13 -9.99 -20.90 -8.54
C ARG A 13 -9.31 -21.45 -9.78
N PRO A 14 -8.27 -22.28 -9.65
CA PRO A 14 -7.78 -23.05 -10.80
C PRO A 14 -8.99 -23.80 -11.34
N ARG A 15 -9.31 -23.60 -12.61
CA ARG A 15 -10.41 -24.30 -13.29
C ARG A 15 -10.16 -25.79 -13.13
N SER A 16 -10.86 -26.43 -12.24
CA SER A 16 -10.83 -27.87 -12.09
C SER A 16 -11.38 -28.50 -13.35
N GLY A 17 -10.56 -29.28 -14.09
CA GLY A 17 -10.99 -30.14 -15.17
C GLY A 17 -10.92 -29.55 -16.59
N GLY A 18 -9.96 -28.65 -16.89
CA GLY A 18 -9.66 -28.29 -18.27
C GLY A 18 -8.99 -29.48 -19.00
N GLN A 19 -9.55 -29.91 -20.11
CA GLN A 19 -8.81 -30.79 -21.05
C GLN A 19 -7.50 -30.08 -21.38
N GLN A 20 -6.35 -30.81 -21.24
CA GLN A 20 -5.06 -30.29 -21.69
C GLN A 20 -5.17 -29.87 -23.16
N SER A 21 -4.73 -28.65 -23.47
CA SER A 21 -4.61 -28.20 -24.86
C SER A 21 -3.67 -29.14 -25.63
N ALA A 22 -3.96 -29.38 -26.89
CA ALA A 22 -3.06 -30.16 -27.76
C ALA A 22 -1.65 -29.50 -27.73
N PRO A 23 -0.56 -30.28 -27.64
CA PRO A 23 0.79 -29.74 -27.63
C PRO A 23 1.06 -28.91 -28.87
N GLU A 24 1.54 -27.68 -28.71
CA GLU A 24 1.84 -26.75 -29.78
C GLU A 24 3.32 -26.37 -29.79
N HIS A 25 3.94 -26.39 -30.95
CA HIS A 25 5.33 -25.97 -31.12
C HIS A 25 5.44 -24.44 -31.14
N VAL A 26 6.17 -23.90 -30.20
CA VAL A 26 6.33 -22.45 -29.98
C VAL A 26 7.78 -22.11 -29.61
N THR A 27 8.12 -20.83 -29.61
CA THR A 27 9.35 -20.36 -28.94
C THR A 27 9.12 -20.20 -27.44
N GLY A 28 10.19 -20.14 -26.64
CA GLY A 28 10.10 -19.81 -25.21
C GLY A 28 9.42 -18.47 -24.96
N ALA A 29 9.66 -17.48 -25.84
CA ALA A 29 9.00 -16.18 -25.79
C ALA A 29 7.47 -16.28 -26.00
N GLN A 30 7.04 -17.02 -27.02
CA GLN A 30 5.61 -17.31 -27.24
C GLN A 30 5.01 -18.08 -26.07
N SER A 31 5.77 -19.05 -25.51
CA SER A 31 5.36 -19.80 -24.32
C SER A 31 5.17 -18.89 -23.10
N LEU A 32 6.03 -17.87 -22.90
CA LEU A 32 5.90 -16.88 -21.84
C LEU A 32 4.59 -16.08 -21.98
N ILE A 33 4.34 -15.50 -23.16
CA ILE A 33 3.13 -14.67 -23.36
C ILE A 33 1.86 -15.49 -23.19
N ARG A 34 1.80 -16.72 -23.73
CA ARG A 34 0.67 -17.62 -23.52
C ARG A 34 0.48 -18.00 -22.05
N SER A 35 1.57 -18.23 -21.33
CA SER A 35 1.50 -18.50 -19.89
C SER A 35 0.91 -17.32 -19.13
N LEU A 36 1.28 -16.08 -19.48
CA LEU A 36 0.69 -14.86 -18.90
C LEU A 36 -0.81 -14.74 -19.20
N GLU A 37 -1.21 -15.07 -20.43
CA GLU A 37 -2.63 -15.10 -20.80
C GLU A 37 -3.43 -16.14 -20.00
N GLU A 38 -2.86 -17.31 -19.79
CA GLU A 38 -3.52 -18.42 -19.09
C GLU A 38 -3.60 -18.21 -17.56
N VAL A 39 -2.64 -17.51 -16.94
CA VAL A 39 -2.74 -17.10 -15.52
C VAL A 39 -3.66 -15.89 -15.33
N GLY A 40 -4.13 -15.27 -16.41
CA GLY A 40 -5.05 -14.14 -16.38
C GLY A 40 -4.37 -12.79 -16.12
N ALA A 41 -3.10 -12.63 -16.52
CA ALA A 41 -2.45 -11.34 -16.56
C ALA A 41 -3.10 -10.47 -17.66
N GLU A 42 -3.54 -9.27 -17.30
CA GLU A 42 -4.23 -8.35 -18.23
C GLU A 42 -3.34 -7.17 -18.62
N THR A 43 -2.44 -6.75 -17.73
CA THR A 43 -1.55 -5.60 -17.97
C THR A 43 -0.14 -5.93 -17.48
N VAL A 44 0.84 -5.62 -18.32
CA VAL A 44 2.28 -5.70 -18.02
C VAL A 44 2.88 -4.31 -18.18
N PHE A 45 3.57 -3.83 -17.16
CA PHE A 45 4.30 -2.56 -17.19
C PHE A 45 5.79 -2.86 -17.41
N GLY A 46 6.44 -2.15 -18.34
CA GLY A 46 7.85 -2.45 -18.57
C GLY A 46 8.52 -1.63 -19.65
N ILE A 47 9.82 -1.93 -19.84
CA ILE A 47 10.67 -1.35 -20.89
C ILE A 47 11.40 -2.48 -21.62
N PRO A 48 11.35 -2.53 -22.97
CA PRO A 48 12.13 -3.48 -23.74
C PRO A 48 13.63 -3.21 -23.65
N GLY A 49 14.42 -4.29 -23.76
CA GLY A 49 15.88 -4.21 -23.85
C GLY A 49 16.46 -5.52 -24.39
N GLY A 50 17.74 -5.56 -24.66
CA GLY A 50 18.38 -6.60 -25.44
C GLY A 50 18.14 -8.04 -24.98
N ALA A 51 18.10 -8.30 -23.68
CA ALA A 51 17.91 -9.66 -23.15
C ALA A 51 16.43 -10.10 -23.17
N ILE A 52 15.49 -9.19 -22.91
CA ILE A 52 14.04 -9.50 -22.86
C ILE A 52 13.34 -9.29 -24.23
N LEU A 53 14.03 -8.69 -25.22
CA LEU A 53 13.45 -8.36 -26.52
C LEU A 53 12.70 -9.51 -27.20
N PRO A 54 13.17 -10.77 -27.13
CA PRO A 54 12.41 -11.89 -27.74
C PRO A 54 10.99 -12.04 -27.20
N ALA A 55 10.71 -11.63 -25.93
CA ALA A 55 9.37 -11.69 -25.36
C ALA A 55 8.45 -10.57 -25.88
N TYR A 56 9.00 -9.46 -26.34
CA TYR A 56 8.22 -8.34 -26.86
C TYR A 56 7.65 -8.60 -28.25
N ASP A 57 8.28 -9.47 -29.05
CA ASP A 57 7.78 -9.83 -30.39
C ASP A 57 6.40 -10.52 -30.30
N PRO A 58 6.22 -11.65 -29.59
CA PRO A 58 4.90 -12.28 -29.50
C PRO A 58 3.89 -11.49 -28.66
N LEU A 59 4.33 -10.53 -27.87
CA LEU A 59 3.44 -9.63 -27.12
C LEU A 59 2.62 -8.72 -28.06
N MET A 60 3.13 -8.42 -29.25
CA MET A 60 2.40 -7.68 -30.28
C MET A 60 1.17 -8.44 -30.80
N ASP A 61 1.19 -9.76 -30.75
CA ASP A 61 0.09 -10.62 -31.24
C ASP A 61 -0.96 -10.89 -30.14
N SER A 62 -0.64 -10.58 -28.88
CA SER A 62 -1.56 -10.82 -27.78
C SER A 62 -2.70 -9.81 -27.76
N THR A 63 -3.93 -10.31 -27.71
CA THR A 63 -5.14 -9.51 -27.51
C THR A 63 -5.64 -9.53 -26.06
N ARG A 64 -4.98 -10.32 -25.20
CA ARG A 64 -5.37 -10.52 -23.78
C ARG A 64 -4.46 -9.77 -22.82
N VAL A 65 -3.20 -9.55 -23.18
CA VAL A 65 -2.21 -8.88 -22.36
C VAL A 65 -1.87 -7.51 -22.96
N ARG A 66 -2.25 -6.44 -22.27
CA ARG A 66 -1.86 -5.07 -22.62
C ARG A 66 -0.47 -4.78 -22.08
N HIS A 67 0.42 -4.25 -22.89
CA HIS A 67 1.69 -3.70 -22.42
C HIS A 67 1.61 -2.18 -22.29
N VAL A 68 2.10 -1.65 -21.15
CA VAL A 68 2.25 -0.21 -20.89
C VAL A 68 3.74 0.11 -20.85
N LEU A 69 4.21 0.84 -21.86
CA LEU A 69 5.61 1.27 -21.97
C LEU A 69 5.86 2.44 -21.01
N VAL A 70 6.51 2.14 -19.90
CA VAL A 70 6.90 3.12 -18.87
C VAL A 70 8.16 3.91 -19.27
N ARG A 71 8.56 4.89 -18.46
CA ARG A 71 9.76 5.70 -18.70
C ARG A 71 10.92 5.31 -17.78
N HIS A 72 10.65 4.53 -16.75
CA HIS A 72 11.64 3.95 -15.85
C HIS A 72 11.11 2.64 -15.25
N GLU A 73 11.96 1.64 -15.06
CA GLU A 73 11.54 0.33 -14.54
C GLU A 73 11.03 0.43 -13.09
N GLN A 74 11.53 1.35 -12.28
CA GLN A 74 10.95 1.64 -10.98
C GLN A 74 9.47 2.03 -11.11
N GLY A 75 9.13 2.87 -12.09
CA GLY A 75 7.75 3.21 -12.43
C GLY A 75 6.92 1.98 -12.82
N ALA A 76 7.50 1.03 -13.57
CA ALA A 76 6.84 -0.23 -13.91
C ALA A 76 6.48 -1.05 -12.67
N GLY A 77 7.42 -1.20 -11.74
CA GLY A 77 7.21 -1.96 -10.51
C GLY A 77 6.13 -1.32 -9.62
N HIS A 78 6.19 0.00 -9.38
CA HIS A 78 5.16 0.69 -8.59
C HIS A 78 3.80 0.73 -9.29
N ALA A 79 3.75 0.82 -10.63
CA ALA A 79 2.49 0.68 -11.36
C ALA A 79 1.90 -0.73 -11.20
N ALA A 80 2.73 -1.76 -11.26
CA ALA A 80 2.28 -3.13 -11.03
C ALA A 80 1.78 -3.34 -9.59
N THR A 81 2.41 -2.71 -8.57
CA THR A 81 1.90 -2.75 -7.19
C THR A 81 0.60 -1.97 -7.02
N GLY A 82 0.47 -0.79 -7.62
CA GLY A 82 -0.77 -0.03 -7.62
C GLY A 82 -1.93 -0.76 -8.31
N TYR A 83 -1.65 -1.42 -9.44
CA TYR A 83 -2.59 -2.31 -10.11
C TYR A 83 -3.05 -3.46 -9.19
N ALA A 84 -2.09 -4.11 -8.53
CA ALA A 84 -2.40 -5.24 -7.64
C ALA A 84 -3.24 -4.82 -6.42
N GLN A 85 -2.92 -3.69 -5.80
CA GLN A 85 -3.66 -3.19 -4.64
C GLN A 85 -5.09 -2.76 -5.01
N ALA A 86 -5.28 -2.12 -6.18
CA ALA A 86 -6.59 -1.67 -6.62
C ALA A 86 -7.50 -2.80 -7.14
N THR A 87 -6.92 -3.85 -7.75
CA THR A 87 -7.68 -4.92 -8.39
C THR A 87 -7.76 -6.21 -7.59
N GLY A 88 -6.88 -6.41 -6.60
CA GLY A 88 -6.69 -7.70 -5.92
C GLY A 88 -6.03 -8.78 -6.78
N LYS A 89 -5.59 -8.47 -8.00
CA LYS A 89 -4.89 -9.38 -8.92
C LYS A 89 -3.38 -9.29 -8.74
N VAL A 90 -2.63 -10.25 -9.28
CA VAL A 90 -1.16 -10.18 -9.32
C VAL A 90 -0.72 -9.09 -10.28
N GLY A 91 0.09 -8.14 -9.81
CA GLY A 91 0.73 -7.15 -10.67
C GLY A 91 1.91 -7.75 -11.44
N VAL A 92 2.14 -7.29 -12.66
CA VAL A 92 3.23 -7.80 -13.50
C VAL A 92 4.07 -6.64 -14.03
N CYS A 93 5.38 -6.71 -13.80
CA CYS A 93 6.34 -5.83 -14.45
C CYS A 93 7.39 -6.63 -15.21
N MET A 94 7.94 -6.06 -16.29
CA MET A 94 8.91 -6.72 -17.15
C MET A 94 10.06 -5.78 -17.53
N ALA A 95 11.30 -6.24 -17.32
CA ALA A 95 12.50 -5.46 -17.59
C ALA A 95 13.60 -6.30 -18.25
N THR A 96 14.57 -5.63 -18.84
CA THR A 96 15.77 -6.29 -19.37
C THR A 96 16.77 -6.63 -18.27
N SER A 97 17.87 -7.27 -18.63
CA SER A 97 19.00 -7.59 -17.74
C SER A 97 19.74 -6.33 -17.25
N GLY A 98 20.67 -6.51 -16.33
CA GLY A 98 21.54 -5.46 -15.83
C GLY A 98 20.78 -4.30 -15.20
N PRO A 99 20.94 -3.07 -15.71
CA PRO A 99 20.32 -1.88 -15.12
C PRO A 99 18.78 -1.93 -15.15
N GLY A 100 18.15 -2.58 -16.14
CA GLY A 100 16.72 -2.75 -16.17
C GLY A 100 16.21 -3.58 -15.00
N ALA A 101 16.86 -4.71 -14.73
CA ALA A 101 16.54 -5.57 -13.62
C ALA A 101 16.82 -4.90 -12.26
N THR A 102 17.98 -4.24 -12.11
CA THR A 102 18.36 -3.59 -10.84
C THR A 102 17.46 -2.39 -10.50
N ASN A 103 16.88 -1.71 -11.49
CA ASN A 103 15.89 -0.65 -11.26
C ASN A 103 14.56 -1.15 -10.67
N LEU A 104 14.31 -2.47 -10.68
CA LEU A 104 13.14 -3.07 -10.03
C LEU A 104 13.35 -3.38 -8.53
N VAL A 105 14.55 -3.22 -7.99
CA VAL A 105 14.86 -3.61 -6.60
C VAL A 105 14.00 -2.86 -5.59
N THR A 106 13.89 -1.54 -5.70
CA THR A 106 13.06 -0.72 -4.80
C THR A 106 11.59 -1.14 -4.84
N PRO A 107 10.89 -1.22 -5.98
CA PRO A 107 9.48 -1.64 -5.98
C PRO A 107 9.28 -3.10 -5.57
N ILE A 108 10.23 -4.00 -5.79
CA ILE A 108 10.17 -5.37 -5.26
C ILE A 108 10.27 -5.35 -3.73
N ALA A 109 11.20 -4.58 -3.15
CA ALA A 109 11.32 -4.43 -1.70
C ALA A 109 10.06 -3.82 -1.09
N ASP A 110 9.49 -2.82 -1.73
CA ASP A 110 8.23 -2.19 -1.34
C ASP A 110 7.06 -3.20 -1.34
N ALA A 111 6.89 -3.93 -2.43
CA ALA A 111 5.89 -5.00 -2.54
C ALA A 111 6.07 -6.09 -1.46
N HIS A 112 7.31 -6.42 -1.10
CA HIS A 112 7.63 -7.38 -0.04
C HIS A 112 7.19 -6.86 1.34
N MET A 113 7.56 -5.62 1.66
CA MET A 113 7.23 -4.99 2.95
C MET A 113 5.72 -4.86 3.15
N ASP A 114 4.98 -4.51 2.09
CA ASP A 114 3.54 -4.28 2.12
C ASP A 114 2.70 -5.50 1.70
N SER A 115 3.35 -6.65 1.49
CA SER A 115 2.68 -7.91 1.14
C SER A 115 1.79 -7.76 -0.10
N VAL A 116 2.33 -7.15 -1.18
CA VAL A 116 1.63 -6.94 -2.45
C VAL A 116 2.02 -8.05 -3.42
N PRO A 117 1.05 -8.78 -4.04
CA PRO A 117 1.36 -9.82 -4.99
C PRO A 117 1.91 -9.23 -6.29
N LEU A 118 3.17 -9.49 -6.58
CA LEU A 118 3.91 -8.99 -7.74
C LEU A 118 4.69 -10.12 -8.40
N VAL A 119 4.63 -10.22 -9.72
CA VAL A 119 5.55 -11.04 -10.52
C VAL A 119 6.42 -10.11 -11.36
N ALA A 120 7.70 -10.05 -11.01
CA ALA A 120 8.72 -9.32 -11.74
C ALA A 120 9.43 -10.26 -12.72
N ILE A 121 9.34 -9.98 -14.01
CA ILE A 121 9.96 -10.77 -15.07
C ILE A 121 11.16 -10.00 -15.58
N THR A 122 12.35 -10.60 -15.48
CA THR A 122 13.59 -10.01 -16.01
C THR A 122 14.18 -10.87 -17.11
N GLY A 123 14.76 -10.23 -18.09
CA GLY A 123 15.63 -10.92 -19.05
C GLY A 123 17.02 -11.09 -18.45
N GLN A 124 17.66 -12.21 -18.75
CA GLN A 124 19.05 -12.47 -18.39
C GLN A 124 19.91 -12.68 -19.65
N VAL A 125 21.20 -12.49 -19.55
CA VAL A 125 22.13 -12.85 -20.62
C VAL A 125 21.97 -14.31 -21.02
N ALA A 126 22.50 -14.72 -22.19
CA ALA A 126 22.40 -16.13 -22.59
C ALA A 126 23.01 -17.05 -21.55
N SER A 127 22.43 -18.24 -21.36
CA SER A 127 22.78 -19.19 -20.28
C SER A 127 24.28 -19.47 -20.15
N LYS A 128 25.00 -19.54 -21.27
CA LYS A 128 26.46 -19.78 -21.30
C LYS A 128 27.30 -18.56 -20.88
N ALA A 129 26.71 -17.38 -20.86
CA ALA A 129 27.37 -16.15 -20.49
C ALA A 129 27.14 -15.77 -19.01
N ILE A 130 26.27 -16.46 -18.31
CA ILE A 130 25.99 -16.22 -16.88
C ILE A 130 27.25 -16.54 -16.07
N GLY A 131 27.69 -15.59 -15.24
CA GLY A 131 28.88 -15.68 -14.40
C GLY A 131 30.19 -15.32 -15.12
N THR A 132 30.11 -14.65 -16.28
CA THR A 132 31.29 -14.24 -17.06
C THR A 132 31.50 -12.72 -17.11
N ASP A 133 30.72 -11.94 -16.35
CA ASP A 133 30.69 -10.48 -16.40
C ASP A 133 30.31 -9.95 -17.81
N ALA A 134 29.38 -10.66 -18.47
CA ALA A 134 28.90 -10.27 -19.78
C ALA A 134 28.19 -8.90 -19.74
N PHE A 135 28.14 -8.21 -20.89
CA PHE A 135 27.49 -6.90 -20.99
C PHE A 135 26.04 -6.95 -20.49
N GLN A 136 25.72 -6.09 -19.54
CA GLN A 136 24.43 -6.01 -18.84
C GLN A 136 24.05 -7.29 -18.08
N GLU A 137 25.01 -8.08 -17.64
CA GLU A 137 24.77 -9.14 -16.67
C GLU A 137 24.61 -8.54 -15.26
N ALA A 138 23.66 -9.06 -14.49
CA ALA A 138 23.53 -8.85 -13.05
C ALA A 138 22.94 -10.10 -12.41
N ASP A 139 23.44 -10.47 -11.25
CA ASP A 139 22.84 -11.54 -10.42
C ASP A 139 21.59 -10.98 -9.71
N ILE A 140 20.53 -10.76 -10.48
CA ILE A 140 19.29 -10.20 -9.93
C ILE A 140 18.60 -11.17 -8.97
N VAL A 141 18.80 -12.48 -9.12
CA VAL A 141 18.33 -13.49 -8.18
C VAL A 141 18.98 -13.31 -6.83
N GLY A 142 20.31 -13.19 -6.78
CA GLY A 142 21.05 -12.93 -5.54
C GLY A 142 20.69 -11.60 -4.91
N ILE A 143 20.57 -10.54 -5.71
CA ILE A 143 20.21 -9.19 -5.25
C ILE A 143 18.81 -9.16 -4.63
N THR A 144 17.83 -9.85 -5.20
CA THR A 144 16.43 -9.81 -4.76
C THR A 144 16.04 -10.93 -3.80
N MET A 145 16.93 -11.87 -3.51
CA MET A 145 16.66 -13.01 -2.62
C MET A 145 16.06 -12.60 -1.27
N PRO A 146 16.57 -11.58 -0.54
CA PRO A 146 16.04 -11.19 0.76
C PRO A 146 14.73 -10.40 0.71
N ILE A 147 14.31 -9.95 -0.47
CA ILE A 147 13.14 -9.08 -0.68
C ILE A 147 12.05 -9.70 -1.55
N THR A 148 12.11 -11.02 -1.75
CA THR A 148 11.11 -11.78 -2.52
C THR A 148 10.65 -13.00 -1.76
N LYS A 149 9.47 -13.50 -2.10
CA LYS A 149 9.01 -14.81 -1.59
C LYS A 149 9.74 -15.96 -2.25
N HIS A 150 10.06 -15.82 -3.51
CA HIS A 150 10.82 -16.81 -4.30
C HIS A 150 11.41 -16.18 -5.55
N ASN A 151 12.49 -16.77 -6.04
CA ASN A 151 13.18 -16.40 -7.27
C ASN A 151 13.36 -17.62 -8.17
N PHE A 152 13.20 -17.41 -9.47
CA PHE A 152 13.48 -18.41 -10.48
C PHE A 152 14.52 -17.89 -11.47
N LEU A 153 15.54 -18.69 -11.77
CA LEU A 153 16.41 -18.51 -12.93
C LEU A 153 16.03 -19.57 -13.97
N VAL A 154 15.52 -19.13 -15.11
CA VAL A 154 15.01 -19.99 -16.17
C VAL A 154 16.00 -20.02 -17.34
N THR A 155 16.64 -21.15 -17.54
CA THR A 155 17.64 -21.39 -18.62
C THR A 155 17.13 -22.33 -19.71
N LYS A 156 15.92 -22.86 -19.57
CA LYS A 156 15.29 -23.78 -20.54
C LYS A 156 13.88 -23.33 -20.90
N ALA A 157 13.56 -23.30 -22.19
CA ALA A 157 12.26 -22.88 -22.68
C ALA A 157 11.09 -23.73 -22.15
N GLU A 158 11.32 -25.02 -21.96
CA GLU A 158 10.33 -25.99 -21.47
C GLU A 158 9.86 -25.71 -20.03
N ASP A 159 10.66 -25.02 -19.22
CA ASP A 159 10.34 -24.70 -17.84
C ASP A 159 9.42 -23.47 -17.72
N ILE A 160 9.33 -22.63 -18.73
CA ILE A 160 8.62 -21.34 -18.67
C ILE A 160 7.16 -21.48 -18.22
N PRO A 161 6.30 -22.35 -18.78
CA PRO A 161 4.91 -22.47 -18.37
C PRO A 161 4.78 -22.84 -16.88
N ARG A 162 5.59 -23.80 -16.42
CA ARG A 162 5.59 -24.25 -15.04
C ARG A 162 6.02 -23.13 -14.10
N VAL A 163 7.10 -22.44 -14.43
CA VAL A 163 7.65 -21.36 -13.58
C VAL A 163 6.67 -20.20 -13.48
N ILE A 164 6.04 -19.77 -14.58
CA ILE A 164 5.03 -18.70 -14.54
C ILE A 164 3.82 -19.11 -13.69
N ALA A 165 3.30 -20.32 -13.86
CA ALA A 165 2.20 -20.82 -13.03
C ALA A 165 2.58 -20.84 -11.52
N GLN A 166 3.78 -21.32 -11.19
CA GLN A 166 4.30 -21.33 -9.82
C GLN A 166 4.51 -19.93 -9.26
N ALA A 167 5.06 -19.00 -10.05
CA ALA A 167 5.30 -17.62 -9.64
C ALA A 167 4.00 -16.91 -9.26
N PHE A 168 2.95 -17.01 -10.08
CA PHE A 168 1.65 -16.43 -9.78
C PHE A 168 0.99 -17.07 -8.55
N HIS A 169 1.09 -18.39 -8.42
CA HIS A 169 0.58 -19.10 -7.25
C HIS A 169 1.29 -18.68 -5.97
N ILE A 170 2.61 -18.62 -5.97
CA ILE A 170 3.40 -18.21 -4.80
C ILE A 170 3.14 -16.75 -4.45
N ALA A 171 3.08 -15.86 -5.46
CA ALA A 171 2.84 -14.44 -5.24
C ALA A 171 1.49 -14.15 -4.57
N SER A 172 0.44 -14.90 -4.93
CA SER A 172 -0.95 -14.63 -4.51
C SER A 172 -1.44 -15.45 -3.31
N THR A 173 -0.73 -16.50 -2.88
CA THR A 173 -1.20 -17.40 -1.81
C THR A 173 -0.37 -17.26 -0.53
N GLY A 174 -0.91 -17.67 0.62
CA GLY A 174 -0.33 -17.37 1.92
C GLY A 174 -0.26 -15.86 2.13
N ARG A 175 0.80 -15.37 2.79
CA ARG A 175 1.10 -13.93 2.79
C ARG A 175 1.47 -13.53 1.37
N PRO A 176 0.72 -12.64 0.69
CA PRO A 176 1.06 -12.21 -0.67
C PRO A 176 2.43 -11.51 -0.71
N GLY A 177 3.06 -11.50 -1.88
CA GLY A 177 4.35 -10.83 -2.02
C GLY A 177 5.01 -11.07 -3.38
N PRO A 178 6.16 -10.44 -3.63
CA PRO A 178 6.82 -10.47 -4.93
C PRO A 178 7.53 -11.80 -5.19
N VAL A 179 7.51 -12.20 -6.46
CA VAL A 179 8.29 -13.31 -7.02
C VAL A 179 9.04 -12.80 -8.24
N LEU A 180 10.33 -13.11 -8.32
CA LEU A 180 11.16 -12.81 -9.49
C LEU A 180 11.22 -14.02 -10.42
N VAL A 181 11.11 -13.77 -11.72
CA VAL A 181 11.34 -14.74 -12.79
C VAL A 181 12.37 -14.18 -13.75
N ASP A 182 13.62 -14.61 -13.62
CA ASP A 182 14.75 -14.20 -14.44
C ASP A 182 14.95 -15.20 -15.58
N ILE A 183 14.83 -14.79 -16.84
CA ILE A 183 14.78 -15.69 -17.99
C ILE A 183 15.96 -15.43 -18.93
N ALA A 184 16.80 -16.45 -19.13
CA ALA A 184 17.91 -16.36 -20.06
C ALA A 184 17.43 -16.12 -21.50
N LYS A 185 18.14 -15.26 -22.24
CA LYS A 185 17.76 -14.87 -23.61
C LYS A 185 17.65 -16.06 -24.56
N ASP A 186 18.55 -17.02 -24.49
CA ASP A 186 18.53 -18.24 -25.30
C ASP A 186 17.34 -19.16 -24.96
N ALA A 187 16.88 -19.17 -23.70
CA ALA A 187 15.65 -19.86 -23.32
C ALA A 187 14.40 -19.21 -23.97
N LEU A 188 14.35 -17.89 -24.05
CA LEU A 188 13.25 -17.20 -24.77
C LEU A 188 13.26 -17.49 -26.27
N GLN A 189 14.44 -17.68 -26.88
CA GLN A 189 14.61 -17.91 -28.30
C GLN A 189 14.45 -19.39 -28.70
N ALA A 190 14.70 -20.31 -27.78
CA ALA A 190 14.65 -21.75 -28.06
C ALA A 190 13.22 -22.23 -28.41
N LYS A 191 13.14 -23.21 -29.26
CA LYS A 191 11.88 -23.91 -29.58
C LYS A 191 11.52 -24.89 -28.47
N THR A 192 10.24 -24.93 -28.13
CA THR A 192 9.67 -25.81 -27.13
C THR A 192 8.27 -26.25 -27.50
N THR A 193 7.67 -27.09 -26.68
CA THR A 193 6.26 -27.48 -26.80
C THR A 193 5.47 -26.87 -25.63
N PHE A 194 4.46 -26.08 -25.95
CA PHE A 194 3.56 -25.47 -24.96
C PHE A 194 2.40 -26.41 -24.65
N SER A 195 2.12 -26.62 -23.38
CA SER A 195 0.89 -27.27 -22.89
C SER A 195 0.44 -26.60 -21.59
N TRP A 196 -0.87 -26.49 -21.38
CA TRP A 196 -1.45 -25.87 -20.20
C TRP A 196 -2.66 -26.67 -19.68
N PRO A 197 -2.91 -26.79 -18.37
CA PRO A 197 -2.05 -26.33 -17.26
C PRO A 197 -0.81 -27.21 -17.06
N PRO A 198 0.31 -26.64 -16.60
CA PRO A 198 1.49 -27.43 -16.26
C PRO A 198 1.30 -28.19 -14.94
N VAL A 199 2.10 -29.21 -14.72
CA VAL A 199 2.15 -29.89 -13.42
C VAL A 199 2.78 -28.95 -12.38
N MET A 200 2.01 -28.68 -11.32
CA MET A 200 2.45 -27.85 -10.20
C MET A 200 3.12 -28.74 -9.13
N ASP A 201 4.45 -28.70 -9.06
CA ASP A 201 5.22 -29.35 -8.02
C ASP A 201 5.85 -28.29 -7.10
N LEU A 202 5.29 -28.13 -5.91
CA LEU A 202 5.73 -27.18 -4.89
C LEU A 202 5.84 -27.90 -3.54
N PRO A 203 6.82 -28.82 -3.39
CA PRO A 203 7.00 -29.57 -2.15
C PRO A 203 7.30 -28.60 -0.99
N GLY A 204 6.54 -28.73 0.09
CA GLY A 204 6.73 -27.90 1.27
C GLY A 204 6.02 -26.53 1.26
N TYR A 205 5.50 -26.04 0.12
CA TYR A 205 4.71 -24.82 0.09
C TYR A 205 3.22 -25.13 0.34
N ARG A 206 2.81 -25.01 1.60
CA ARG A 206 1.43 -25.31 2.04
C ARG A 206 0.96 -24.23 3.01
N PRO A 207 0.46 -23.08 2.52
CA PRO A 207 -0.08 -22.04 3.38
C PRO A 207 -1.23 -22.57 4.25
N VAL A 208 -1.20 -22.26 5.53
CA VAL A 208 -2.26 -22.62 6.48
C VAL A 208 -3.32 -21.54 6.44
N THR A 209 -4.51 -21.85 5.92
CA THR A 209 -5.63 -20.90 5.84
C THR A 209 -6.63 -21.08 6.96
N LYS A 210 -6.88 -22.33 7.40
CA LYS A 210 -7.87 -22.64 8.45
C LYS A 210 -7.26 -22.52 9.84
N PRO A 211 -7.86 -21.72 10.74
CA PRO A 211 -7.38 -21.58 12.10
C PRO A 211 -7.64 -22.82 12.95
N HIS A 212 -6.88 -22.96 14.02
CA HIS A 212 -7.07 -24.04 14.97
C HIS A 212 -8.22 -23.71 15.95
N ALA A 213 -9.25 -24.55 16.01
CA ALA A 213 -10.47 -24.31 16.76
C ALA A 213 -10.29 -24.06 18.28
N LYS A 214 -9.22 -24.59 18.90
CA LYS A 214 -8.91 -24.29 20.31
C LYS A 214 -8.55 -22.82 20.48
N GLN A 215 -7.70 -22.28 19.62
CA GLN A 215 -7.25 -20.88 19.69
C GLN A 215 -8.42 -19.90 19.42
N ILE A 216 -9.31 -20.25 18.50
CA ILE A 216 -10.53 -19.47 18.24
C ILE A 216 -11.40 -19.39 19.52
N ARG A 217 -11.64 -20.51 20.21
CA ARG A 217 -12.42 -20.50 21.45
C ARG A 217 -11.74 -19.71 22.59
N GLU A 218 -10.42 -19.82 22.70
CA GLU A 218 -9.65 -19.04 23.68
C GLU A 218 -9.71 -17.55 23.38
N GLY A 219 -9.57 -17.16 22.11
CA GLY A 219 -9.73 -15.77 21.66
C GLY A 219 -11.13 -15.22 21.94
N ALA A 220 -12.18 -15.96 21.62
CA ALA A 220 -13.56 -15.55 21.89
C ALA A 220 -13.83 -15.34 23.40
N LYS A 221 -13.31 -16.21 24.25
CA LYS A 221 -13.41 -16.05 25.72
C LYS A 221 -12.72 -14.78 26.20
N LEU A 222 -11.51 -14.48 25.70
CA LEU A 222 -10.83 -13.25 26.07
C LEU A 222 -11.63 -12.02 25.65
N ILE A 223 -12.22 -12.03 24.45
CA ILE A 223 -13.06 -10.93 23.95
C ILE A 223 -14.22 -10.67 24.92
N THR A 224 -14.98 -11.71 25.30
CA THR A 224 -16.16 -11.54 26.15
C THR A 224 -15.83 -11.24 27.62
N GLN A 225 -14.59 -11.48 28.06
CA GLN A 225 -14.13 -11.21 29.44
C GLN A 225 -13.40 -9.88 29.58
N ALA A 226 -12.93 -9.27 28.47
CA ALA A 226 -12.21 -8.00 28.49
C ALA A 226 -13.11 -6.86 28.97
N LYS A 227 -12.49 -5.84 29.55
CA LYS A 227 -13.14 -4.58 29.91
C LYS A 227 -12.79 -3.44 28.97
N ARG A 228 -11.59 -3.50 28.38
CA ARG A 228 -11.03 -2.50 27.46
C ARG A 228 -10.45 -3.16 26.19
N PRO A 229 -11.28 -3.94 25.45
CA PRO A 229 -10.79 -4.57 24.22
C PRO A 229 -10.61 -3.56 23.11
N VAL A 230 -9.71 -3.89 22.14
CA VAL A 230 -9.55 -3.17 20.88
C VAL A 230 -9.37 -4.19 19.74
N LEU A 231 -10.14 -4.04 18.67
CA LEU A 231 -9.88 -4.73 17.40
C LEU A 231 -8.83 -3.92 16.63
N TYR A 232 -7.62 -4.44 16.56
CA TYR A 232 -6.48 -3.83 15.88
C TYR A 232 -6.33 -4.44 14.48
N VAL A 233 -6.70 -3.68 13.44
CA VAL A 233 -6.93 -4.16 12.09
C VAL A 233 -5.85 -3.68 11.15
N GLY A 234 -5.17 -4.61 10.48
CA GLY A 234 -4.16 -4.33 9.48
C GLY A 234 -4.59 -4.62 8.04
N GLY A 235 -3.68 -4.38 7.10
CA GLY A 235 -3.89 -4.63 5.67
C GLY A 235 -4.20 -6.08 5.31
N GLY A 236 -3.89 -7.04 6.17
CA GLY A 236 -4.22 -8.45 5.98
C GLY A 236 -5.73 -8.71 5.88
N VAL A 237 -6.56 -7.91 6.55
CA VAL A 237 -8.03 -8.01 6.46
C VAL A 237 -8.52 -7.60 5.07
N ILE A 238 -7.95 -6.54 4.47
CA ILE A 238 -8.27 -6.14 3.09
C ILE A 238 -7.85 -7.22 2.10
N LYS A 239 -6.63 -7.75 2.26
CA LYS A 239 -6.07 -8.78 1.36
C LYS A 239 -6.83 -10.10 1.41
N ALA A 240 -7.39 -10.44 2.57
CA ALA A 240 -8.26 -11.61 2.75
C ALA A 240 -9.70 -11.38 2.26
N GLY A 241 -10.09 -10.14 1.89
CA GLY A 241 -11.46 -9.79 1.56
C GLY A 241 -12.43 -9.96 2.74
N ALA A 242 -11.95 -9.68 3.96
CA ALA A 242 -12.66 -9.99 5.22
C ALA A 242 -13.36 -8.77 5.85
N THR A 243 -13.57 -7.71 5.09
CA THR A 243 -14.11 -6.43 5.60
C THR A 243 -15.58 -6.55 6.06
N ALA A 244 -16.37 -7.37 5.37
CA ALA A 244 -17.75 -7.63 5.76
C ALA A 244 -17.83 -8.42 7.08
N GLU A 245 -17.03 -9.47 7.20
CA GLU A 245 -16.94 -10.29 8.42
C GLU A 245 -16.39 -9.47 9.59
N LEU A 246 -15.40 -8.57 9.34
CA LEU A 246 -14.89 -7.65 10.36
C LEU A 246 -16.01 -6.76 10.91
N LYS A 247 -16.82 -6.18 10.03
CA LYS A 247 -17.96 -5.35 10.44
C LYS A 247 -18.92 -6.11 11.34
N VAL A 248 -19.26 -7.34 10.97
CA VAL A 248 -20.14 -8.21 11.79
C VAL A 248 -19.51 -8.51 13.15
N LEU A 249 -18.19 -8.81 13.21
CA LEU A 249 -17.50 -9.05 14.48
C LEU A 249 -17.51 -7.81 15.38
N ALA A 250 -17.22 -6.65 14.82
CA ALA A 250 -17.21 -5.38 15.54
C ALA A 250 -18.60 -5.04 16.10
N GLU A 251 -19.66 -5.14 15.28
CA GLU A 251 -21.04 -4.90 15.69
C GLU A 251 -21.54 -5.92 16.71
N LEU A 252 -21.16 -7.20 16.58
CA LEU A 252 -21.53 -8.27 17.51
C LEU A 252 -20.91 -8.04 18.90
N THR A 253 -19.66 -7.60 18.95
CA THR A 253 -18.92 -7.41 20.20
C THR A 253 -19.14 -6.03 20.81
N GLY A 254 -19.36 -5.00 19.99
CA GLY A 254 -19.35 -3.59 20.39
C GLY A 254 -17.95 -3.04 20.71
N ALA A 255 -16.90 -3.78 20.38
CA ALA A 255 -15.51 -3.37 20.63
C ALA A 255 -15.06 -2.25 19.67
N PRO A 256 -14.25 -1.29 20.15
CA PRO A 256 -13.67 -0.28 19.28
C PRO A 256 -12.71 -0.89 18.24
N VAL A 257 -12.69 -0.29 17.06
CA VAL A 257 -11.84 -0.71 15.92
C VAL A 257 -10.82 0.38 15.62
N THR A 258 -9.54 0.00 15.55
CA THR A 258 -8.48 0.84 14.98
C THR A 258 -7.98 0.22 13.68
N THR A 259 -7.72 1.05 12.66
CA THR A 259 -7.17 0.60 11.38
C THR A 259 -5.77 1.16 11.20
N THR A 260 -4.80 0.28 10.94
CA THR A 260 -3.43 0.73 10.63
C THR A 260 -3.40 1.56 9.34
N LEU A 261 -2.30 2.26 9.08
CA LEU A 261 -2.09 2.97 7.80
C LEU A 261 -2.38 2.06 6.58
N MET A 262 -1.97 0.78 6.63
CA MET A 262 -2.26 -0.19 5.58
C MET A 262 -3.67 -0.80 5.67
N GLY A 263 -4.36 -0.55 6.75
CA GLY A 263 -5.71 -1.05 7.03
C GLY A 263 -6.84 -0.04 6.77
N LEU A 264 -6.51 1.19 6.36
CA LEU A 264 -7.52 2.20 6.04
C LEU A 264 -8.48 1.69 4.95
N GLY A 265 -9.79 1.85 5.18
CA GLY A 265 -10.84 1.29 4.34
C GLY A 265 -11.20 -0.19 4.65
N ALA A 266 -10.47 -0.89 5.53
CA ALA A 266 -10.89 -2.22 6.02
C ALA A 266 -12.16 -2.15 6.85
N PHE A 267 -12.37 -1.03 7.52
CA PHE A 267 -13.54 -0.70 8.31
C PHE A 267 -13.94 0.75 7.97
N PRO A 268 -15.23 1.05 7.75
CA PRO A 268 -15.63 2.39 7.35
C PRO A 268 -15.24 3.45 8.40
N ASP A 269 -14.60 4.54 7.98
CA ASP A 269 -14.19 5.62 8.89
C ASP A 269 -15.39 6.31 9.55
N SER A 270 -16.53 6.36 8.87
CA SER A 270 -17.79 6.92 9.41
C SER A 270 -18.47 6.05 10.46
N HIS A 271 -18.02 4.79 10.63
CA HIS A 271 -18.70 3.88 11.55
C HIS A 271 -18.47 4.28 13.02
N PRO A 272 -19.51 4.30 13.90
CA PRO A 272 -19.38 4.74 15.30
C PRO A 272 -18.33 3.97 16.11
N LEU A 273 -18.07 2.72 15.78
CA LEU A 273 -17.05 1.89 16.46
C LEU A 273 -15.64 2.16 15.98
N HIS A 274 -15.42 2.94 14.92
CA HIS A 274 -14.09 3.30 14.44
C HIS A 274 -13.50 4.41 15.33
N VAL A 275 -12.31 4.20 15.89
CA VAL A 275 -11.62 5.15 16.76
C VAL A 275 -10.40 5.80 16.11
N GLY A 276 -10.16 5.51 14.84
CA GLY A 276 -9.12 6.14 14.02
C GLY A 276 -7.89 5.26 13.78
N MET A 277 -6.90 5.85 13.15
CA MET A 277 -5.61 5.24 12.83
C MET A 277 -4.64 5.41 14.01
N PRO A 278 -3.98 4.33 14.49
CA PRO A 278 -2.91 4.40 15.49
C PRO A 278 -1.54 4.60 14.83
N GLY A 279 -0.54 4.90 15.62
CA GLY A 279 0.86 4.96 15.19
C GLY A 279 1.51 6.31 15.45
N MET A 280 2.74 6.50 14.92
CA MET A 280 3.54 7.72 15.14
C MET A 280 2.73 9.00 14.92
N HIS A 281 1.89 9.03 13.90
CA HIS A 281 0.97 10.12 13.59
C HIS A 281 -0.49 9.69 13.73
N GLY A 282 -0.78 8.74 14.62
CA GLY A 282 -2.14 8.31 14.90
C GLY A 282 -2.94 9.36 15.67
N SER A 283 -4.28 9.25 15.63
CA SER A 283 -5.13 10.06 16.48
C SER A 283 -4.86 9.74 17.96
N VAL A 284 -4.98 10.75 18.84
CA VAL A 284 -4.80 10.53 20.28
C VAL A 284 -5.68 9.39 20.78
N THR A 285 -6.94 9.34 20.35
CA THR A 285 -7.89 8.29 20.72
C THR A 285 -7.41 6.90 20.32
N ALA A 286 -6.96 6.72 19.07
CA ALA A 286 -6.54 5.41 18.57
C ALA A 286 -5.25 4.91 19.21
N VAL A 287 -4.26 5.81 19.39
CA VAL A 287 -3.00 5.49 20.08
C VAL A 287 -3.25 5.10 21.54
N THR A 288 -4.07 5.89 22.24
CA THR A 288 -4.40 5.62 23.64
C THR A 288 -5.28 4.40 23.81
N ALA A 289 -6.21 4.15 22.86
CA ALA A 289 -7.02 2.93 22.85
C ALA A 289 -6.16 1.66 22.87
N LEU A 290 -5.11 1.60 22.03
CA LEU A 290 -4.16 0.48 22.05
C LEU A 290 -3.34 0.46 23.34
N GLN A 291 -2.83 1.63 23.78
CA GLN A 291 -1.93 1.74 24.91
C GLN A 291 -2.57 1.34 26.25
N LYS A 292 -3.86 1.67 26.44
CA LYS A 292 -4.62 1.43 27.69
C LYS A 292 -5.54 0.21 27.61
N ALA A 293 -5.48 -0.56 26.51
CA ALA A 293 -6.26 -1.80 26.36
C ALA A 293 -5.87 -2.85 27.40
N ASP A 294 -6.83 -3.68 27.80
CA ASP A 294 -6.58 -4.95 28.51
C ASP A 294 -6.59 -6.16 27.57
N LEU A 295 -7.10 -5.97 26.34
CA LEU A 295 -7.08 -6.94 25.26
C LEU A 295 -6.90 -6.27 23.90
N ILE A 296 -5.90 -6.70 23.14
CA ILE A 296 -5.75 -6.36 21.72
C ILE A 296 -6.02 -7.60 20.88
N VAL A 297 -7.02 -7.52 20.02
CA VAL A 297 -7.30 -8.53 18.99
C VAL A 297 -6.68 -8.04 17.68
N ALA A 298 -5.48 -8.49 17.39
CA ALA A 298 -4.70 -8.10 16.22
C ALA A 298 -5.08 -8.99 15.02
N LEU A 299 -5.63 -8.40 13.97
CA LEU A 299 -6.15 -9.08 12.80
C LEU A 299 -5.36 -8.66 11.55
N GLY A 300 -4.50 -9.54 11.04
CA GLY A 300 -3.69 -9.29 9.85
C GLY A 300 -2.77 -8.05 9.97
N THR A 301 -2.12 -7.91 11.12
CA THR A 301 -1.21 -6.79 11.43
C THR A 301 0.06 -7.30 12.12
N ARG A 302 1.19 -6.63 11.89
CA ARG A 302 2.53 -7.13 12.28
C ARG A 302 3.14 -6.45 13.51
N PHE A 303 2.46 -5.54 14.19
CA PHE A 303 3.02 -4.76 15.30
C PHE A 303 4.33 -4.05 14.93
N ASP A 304 4.31 -3.25 13.86
CA ASP A 304 5.50 -2.50 13.45
C ASP A 304 5.84 -1.34 14.40
N ASP A 305 7.10 -0.89 14.32
CA ASP A 305 7.67 0.13 15.21
C ASP A 305 6.95 1.48 15.11
N ARG A 306 6.30 1.79 14.00
CA ARG A 306 5.53 3.04 13.84
C ARG A 306 4.26 3.05 14.68
N VAL A 307 3.72 1.88 15.01
CA VAL A 307 2.54 1.76 15.88
C VAL A 307 2.92 1.48 17.32
N THR A 308 3.91 0.62 17.56
CA THR A 308 4.28 0.24 18.92
C THR A 308 5.07 1.32 19.66
N GLY A 309 5.76 2.21 18.93
CA GLY A 309 6.74 3.08 19.54
C GLY A 309 7.77 2.25 20.31
N LYS A 310 8.10 2.67 21.56
CA LYS A 310 8.98 1.90 22.45
C LYS A 310 8.29 0.60 22.88
N LEU A 311 8.75 -0.51 22.32
CA LEU A 311 8.10 -1.82 22.43
C LEU A 311 7.92 -2.29 23.88
N ASP A 312 8.90 -2.05 24.76
CA ASP A 312 8.86 -2.45 26.17
C ASP A 312 7.72 -1.80 26.97
N SER A 313 7.24 -0.64 26.53
CA SER A 313 6.14 0.10 27.15
C SER A 313 4.83 0.04 26.35
N PHE A 314 4.80 -0.70 25.23
CA PHE A 314 3.60 -0.80 24.41
C PHE A 314 2.54 -1.70 25.05
N ALA A 315 1.37 -1.12 25.36
CA ALA A 315 0.20 -1.83 25.87
C ALA A 315 0.56 -2.82 26.99
N PRO A 316 1.19 -2.38 28.12
CA PRO A 316 1.81 -3.28 29.10
C PRO A 316 0.80 -4.19 29.79
N HIS A 317 -0.47 -3.81 29.85
CA HIS A 317 -1.55 -4.54 30.52
C HIS A 317 -2.38 -5.40 29.58
N ALA A 318 -2.16 -5.29 28.26
CA ALA A 318 -2.98 -6.00 27.28
C ALA A 318 -2.55 -7.46 27.10
N LYS A 319 -3.53 -8.35 27.12
CA LYS A 319 -3.41 -9.66 26.48
C LYS A 319 -3.51 -9.51 24.97
N ILE A 320 -2.83 -10.37 24.22
CA ILE A 320 -2.75 -10.30 22.77
C ILE A 320 -3.34 -11.56 22.15
N VAL A 321 -4.44 -11.39 21.41
CA VAL A 321 -4.89 -12.37 20.42
C VAL A 321 -4.32 -11.93 19.08
N HIS A 322 -3.41 -12.70 18.51
CA HIS A 322 -2.73 -12.32 17.25
C HIS A 322 -3.09 -13.32 16.14
N ALA A 323 -3.82 -12.85 15.15
CA ALA A 323 -4.22 -13.62 13.98
C ALA A 323 -3.47 -13.14 12.73
N ASP A 324 -2.71 -14.01 12.12
CA ASP A 324 -2.00 -13.75 10.87
C ASP A 324 -1.91 -15.03 10.02
N ILE A 325 -1.86 -14.86 8.70
CA ILE A 325 -1.65 -15.95 7.76
C ILE A 325 -0.18 -16.41 7.73
N ASP A 326 0.75 -15.51 8.11
CA ASP A 326 2.17 -15.78 8.20
C ASP A 326 2.54 -16.16 9.64
N PRO A 327 2.86 -17.43 9.90
CA PRO A 327 3.25 -17.85 11.25
C PRO A 327 4.52 -17.15 11.77
N ALA A 328 5.35 -16.59 10.89
CA ALA A 328 6.57 -15.88 11.27
C ALA A 328 6.28 -14.48 11.86
N GLU A 329 5.13 -13.89 11.59
CA GLU A 329 4.72 -12.61 12.18
C GLU A 329 4.16 -12.75 13.60
N ILE A 330 3.59 -13.91 13.92
CA ILE A 330 2.95 -14.12 15.22
C ILE A 330 3.99 -14.17 16.34
N GLY A 331 3.86 -13.23 17.28
CA GLY A 331 4.77 -13.15 18.43
C GLY A 331 6.17 -12.57 18.10
N LYS A 332 6.40 -12.11 16.88
CA LYS A 332 7.71 -11.58 16.43
C LYS A 332 8.13 -10.33 17.21
N ASN A 333 7.24 -9.34 17.30
CA ASN A 333 7.51 -8.08 18.00
C ASN A 333 6.83 -8.04 19.38
N ARG A 334 5.59 -8.48 19.47
CA ARG A 334 4.82 -8.54 20.72
C ARG A 334 4.37 -9.98 20.95
N ALA A 335 4.70 -10.57 22.09
CA ALA A 335 4.27 -11.93 22.44
C ALA A 335 2.75 -12.05 22.38
N ALA A 336 2.27 -13.15 21.82
CA ALA A 336 0.84 -13.46 21.70
C ALA A 336 0.40 -14.43 22.81
N ASP A 337 -0.64 -14.06 23.56
CA ASP A 337 -1.28 -14.95 24.53
C ASP A 337 -2.10 -16.03 23.80
N VAL A 338 -2.75 -15.64 22.71
CA VAL A 338 -3.49 -16.55 21.83
C VAL A 338 -3.01 -16.36 20.38
N PRO A 339 -2.05 -17.18 19.92
CA PRO A 339 -1.59 -17.17 18.53
C PRO A 339 -2.60 -17.89 17.62
N ILE A 340 -3.03 -17.26 16.52
CA ILE A 340 -3.95 -17.84 15.55
C ILE A 340 -3.34 -17.76 14.16
N VAL A 341 -2.82 -18.88 13.64
CA VAL A 341 -2.37 -18.96 12.25
C VAL A 341 -3.57 -19.28 11.37
N GLY A 342 -3.85 -18.42 10.38
CA GLY A 342 -4.96 -18.62 9.46
C GLY A 342 -5.23 -17.40 8.58
N ASP A 343 -6.03 -17.62 7.54
CA ASP A 343 -6.56 -16.53 6.72
C ASP A 343 -7.51 -15.65 7.55
N ALA A 344 -7.38 -14.32 7.44
CA ALA A 344 -8.15 -13.40 8.27
C ALA A 344 -9.67 -13.58 8.12
N ARG A 345 -10.16 -13.92 6.94
CA ARG A 345 -11.59 -14.17 6.70
C ARG A 345 -12.09 -15.41 7.44
N GLU A 346 -11.35 -16.51 7.33
CA GLU A 346 -11.66 -17.76 8.05
C GLU A 346 -11.58 -17.54 9.57
N VAL A 347 -10.55 -16.84 10.04
CA VAL A 347 -10.37 -16.52 11.46
C VAL A 347 -11.53 -15.69 12.00
N ILE A 348 -11.89 -14.59 11.31
CA ILE A 348 -12.97 -13.70 11.76
C ILE A 348 -14.31 -14.41 11.72
N ALA A 349 -14.61 -15.21 10.69
CA ALA A 349 -15.83 -15.99 10.60
C ALA A 349 -15.97 -16.99 11.76
N ASP A 350 -14.89 -17.69 12.11
CA ASP A 350 -14.88 -18.63 13.23
C ASP A 350 -14.97 -17.91 14.59
N LEU A 351 -14.33 -16.72 14.75
CA LEU A 351 -14.47 -15.89 15.95
C LEU A 351 -15.90 -15.42 16.14
N ILE A 352 -16.61 -15.00 15.09
CA ILE A 352 -18.03 -14.62 15.15
C ILE A 352 -18.86 -15.76 15.75
N GLN A 353 -18.72 -16.98 15.23
CA GLN A 353 -19.45 -18.15 15.72
C GLN A 353 -19.11 -18.45 17.20
N ALA A 354 -17.83 -18.35 17.55
CA ALA A 354 -17.39 -18.63 18.92
C ALA A 354 -17.90 -17.57 19.92
N VAL A 355 -17.89 -16.28 19.55
CA VAL A 355 -18.45 -15.19 20.37
C VAL A 355 -19.96 -15.32 20.50
N GLN A 356 -20.68 -15.64 19.43
CA GLN A 356 -22.12 -15.92 19.50
C GLN A 356 -22.46 -17.05 20.49
N LYS A 357 -21.61 -18.08 20.53
CA LYS A 357 -21.75 -19.16 21.50
C LYS A 357 -21.54 -18.66 22.94
N GLU A 358 -20.47 -17.91 23.21
CA GLU A 358 -20.25 -17.32 24.55
C GLU A 358 -21.41 -16.43 24.96
N HIS A 359 -21.99 -15.61 24.06
CA HIS A 359 -23.17 -14.79 24.32
C HIS A 359 -24.39 -15.66 24.67
N SER A 360 -24.60 -16.80 23.99
CA SER A 360 -25.69 -17.72 24.28
C SER A 360 -25.57 -18.42 25.65
N GLU A 361 -24.34 -18.50 26.16
CA GLU A 361 -24.00 -19.02 27.49
C GLU A 361 -24.05 -17.93 28.60
N GLY A 362 -24.39 -16.68 28.23
CA GLY A 362 -24.54 -15.56 29.16
C GLY A 362 -23.25 -14.75 29.38
N HIS A 363 -22.20 -15.03 28.62
CA HIS A 363 -20.94 -14.32 28.71
C HIS A 363 -20.91 -13.18 27.67
N GLN A 364 -21.40 -12.01 28.03
CA GLN A 364 -21.39 -10.82 27.19
C GLN A 364 -20.55 -9.74 27.83
N GLY A 365 -19.57 -9.18 27.08
CA GLY A 365 -18.76 -8.08 27.53
C GLY A 365 -19.57 -6.78 27.67
N ASP A 366 -19.24 -5.97 28.70
CA ASP A 366 -19.76 -4.61 28.85
C ASP A 366 -18.61 -3.63 28.68
N TYR A 367 -18.62 -2.86 27.61
CA TYR A 367 -17.59 -1.89 27.25
C TYR A 367 -18.04 -0.44 27.44
N SER A 368 -19.15 -0.20 28.15
CA SER A 368 -19.74 1.13 28.32
C SER A 368 -18.79 2.11 29.00
N ALA A 369 -18.06 1.68 30.04
CA ALA A 369 -17.06 2.49 30.70
C ALA A 369 -15.89 2.81 29.78
N TRP A 370 -15.44 1.83 28.99
CA TRP A 370 -14.39 2.01 28.00
C TRP A 370 -14.78 3.03 26.91
N TRP A 371 -15.97 2.94 26.38
CA TRP A 371 -16.49 3.89 25.41
C TRP A 371 -16.62 5.31 25.96
N LYS A 372 -16.89 5.45 27.24
CA LYS A 372 -16.90 6.76 27.92
C LYS A 372 -15.51 7.39 27.92
N ASP A 373 -14.46 6.62 28.20
CA ASP A 373 -13.08 7.11 28.15
C ASP A 373 -12.65 7.48 26.73
N LEU A 374 -12.93 6.60 25.75
CA LEU A 374 -12.61 6.85 24.34
C LEU A 374 -13.32 8.09 23.79
N SER A 375 -14.60 8.28 24.15
CA SER A 375 -15.38 9.47 23.75
C SER A 375 -14.81 10.74 24.35
N ARG A 376 -14.47 10.71 25.66
CA ARG A 376 -13.82 11.83 26.34
C ARG A 376 -12.51 12.23 25.66
N TRP A 377 -11.63 11.29 25.32
CA TRP A 377 -10.37 11.60 24.65
C TRP A 377 -10.58 12.14 23.24
N ARG A 378 -11.57 11.60 22.50
CA ARG A 378 -11.93 12.09 21.16
C ARG A 378 -12.43 13.52 21.20
N GLU A 379 -13.24 13.88 22.20
CA GLU A 379 -13.78 15.23 22.39
C GLU A 379 -12.71 16.21 22.88
N THR A 380 -11.82 15.75 23.77
CA THR A 380 -10.76 16.61 24.35
C THR A 380 -9.61 16.86 23.37
N TYR A 381 -9.26 15.86 22.57
CA TYR A 381 -8.13 15.89 21.62
C TYR A 381 -8.59 15.48 20.22
N PRO A 382 -9.50 16.26 19.62
CA PRO A 382 -9.98 15.94 18.27
C PRO A 382 -8.85 16.01 17.25
N LEU A 383 -8.90 15.13 16.25
CA LEU A 383 -8.03 15.25 15.08
C LEU A 383 -8.47 16.47 14.28
N GLY A 384 -7.58 17.39 14.04
CA GLY A 384 -7.89 18.65 13.36
C GLY A 384 -6.63 19.44 13.01
N TYR A 385 -6.82 20.63 12.48
CA TYR A 385 -5.76 21.57 12.12
C TYR A 385 -6.26 23.01 12.19
N ASP A 386 -5.34 23.94 12.40
CA ASP A 386 -5.60 25.37 12.33
C ASP A 386 -5.27 25.90 10.94
N LEU A 387 -6.05 26.86 10.48
CA LEU A 387 -5.75 27.56 9.23
C LEU A 387 -4.58 28.54 9.46
N PRO A 388 -3.67 28.70 8.46
CA PRO A 388 -2.58 29.64 8.55
C PRO A 388 -3.07 31.09 8.77
N ALA A 389 -2.46 31.77 9.75
CA ALA A 389 -2.88 33.14 10.13
C ALA A 389 -2.61 34.18 9.03
N ASP A 390 -1.70 33.91 8.11
CA ASP A 390 -1.37 34.75 6.97
C ASP A 390 -2.34 34.59 5.77
N GLY A 391 -3.33 33.70 5.90
CA GLY A 391 -4.29 33.40 4.85
C GLY A 391 -3.75 32.54 3.70
N SER A 392 -2.56 31.97 3.83
CA SER A 392 -2.01 31.01 2.85
C SER A 392 -2.78 29.71 2.87
N LEU A 393 -2.62 28.88 1.82
CA LEU A 393 -3.35 27.63 1.66
C LEU A 393 -2.81 26.58 2.65
N SER A 394 -3.70 25.99 3.45
CA SER A 394 -3.34 24.89 4.35
C SER A 394 -3.22 23.57 3.59
N PRO A 395 -2.11 22.80 3.73
CA PRO A 395 -2.01 21.50 3.08
C PRO A 395 -3.07 20.50 3.56
N GLN A 396 -3.46 20.57 4.84
CA GLN A 396 -4.51 19.73 5.42
C GLN A 396 -5.87 20.05 4.77
N GLN A 397 -6.19 21.35 4.63
CA GLN A 397 -7.42 21.79 3.98
C GLN A 397 -7.48 21.33 2.52
N VAL A 398 -6.38 21.43 1.77
CA VAL A 398 -6.31 20.94 0.38
C VAL A 398 -6.70 19.48 0.31
N ILE A 399 -6.05 18.64 1.13
CA ILE A 399 -6.25 17.20 1.12
C ILE A 399 -7.67 16.82 1.57
N GLU A 400 -8.18 17.46 2.62
CA GLU A 400 -9.55 17.25 3.09
C GLU A 400 -10.57 17.61 1.99
N ARG A 401 -10.40 18.77 1.32
CA ARG A 401 -11.29 19.17 0.24
C ARG A 401 -11.22 18.27 -0.98
N ILE A 402 -10.02 17.75 -1.32
CA ILE A 402 -9.88 16.72 -2.37
C ILE A 402 -10.71 15.49 -2.00
N GLY A 403 -10.62 15.01 -0.75
CA GLY A 403 -11.40 13.87 -0.28
C GLY A 403 -12.92 14.10 -0.33
N GLN A 404 -13.37 15.30 0.06
CA GLN A 404 -14.80 15.67 0.08
C GLN A 404 -15.41 15.89 -1.31
N LEU A 405 -14.64 16.42 -2.26
CA LEU A 405 -15.10 16.75 -3.62
C LEU A 405 -14.83 15.64 -4.64
N ALA A 406 -14.06 14.62 -4.26
CA ALA A 406 -13.80 13.48 -5.13
C ALA A 406 -15.05 12.63 -5.34
N PRO A 407 -15.29 12.10 -6.55
CA PRO A 407 -16.39 11.17 -6.81
C PRO A 407 -16.35 9.95 -5.88
N GLU A 408 -17.52 9.39 -5.55
CA GLU A 408 -17.60 8.17 -4.74
C GLU A 408 -16.78 7.03 -5.34
N GLY A 409 -16.04 6.30 -4.51
CA GLY A 409 -15.19 5.20 -4.93
C GLY A 409 -13.87 5.64 -5.57
N THR A 410 -13.51 6.93 -5.43
CA THR A 410 -12.18 7.41 -5.81
C THR A 410 -11.09 6.64 -5.08
N ILE A 411 -10.02 6.30 -5.81
CA ILE A 411 -8.81 5.70 -5.26
C ILE A 411 -7.77 6.80 -5.05
N PHE A 412 -7.18 6.83 -3.87
CA PHE A 412 -6.11 7.76 -3.50
C PHE A 412 -4.80 7.00 -3.36
N ALA A 413 -3.80 7.37 -4.14
CA ALA A 413 -2.44 6.88 -4.02
C ALA A 413 -1.56 7.98 -3.45
N ALA A 414 -0.93 7.76 -2.30
CA ALA A 414 -0.09 8.78 -1.69
C ALA A 414 1.40 8.46 -1.82
N GLY A 415 2.20 9.50 -2.07
CA GLY A 415 3.64 9.48 -1.87
C GLY A 415 3.99 9.45 -0.39
N VAL A 416 5.26 9.60 -0.04
CA VAL A 416 5.74 9.47 1.33
C VAL A 416 6.20 10.81 1.89
N GLY A 417 5.62 11.19 3.03
CA GLY A 417 5.92 12.44 3.72
C GLY A 417 4.73 12.96 4.51
N GLN A 418 4.69 14.27 4.75
CA GLN A 418 3.60 14.92 5.46
C GLN A 418 2.25 14.73 4.74
N HIS A 419 2.24 14.86 3.41
CA HIS A 419 1.05 14.66 2.58
C HIS A 419 0.45 13.26 2.72
N GLN A 420 1.26 12.22 2.92
CA GLN A 420 0.80 10.86 3.20
C GLN A 420 0.01 10.80 4.52
N MET A 421 0.57 11.39 5.57
CA MET A 421 -0.07 11.38 6.88
C MET A 421 -1.36 12.22 6.88
N TRP A 422 -1.34 13.40 6.26
CA TRP A 422 -2.54 14.22 6.11
C TRP A 422 -3.61 13.54 5.26
N SER A 423 -3.23 12.79 4.22
CA SER A 423 -4.18 11.98 3.45
C SER A 423 -4.82 10.88 4.29
N ALA A 424 -4.02 10.24 5.16
CA ALA A 424 -4.52 9.23 6.09
C ALA A 424 -5.42 9.82 7.20
N HIS A 425 -5.24 11.11 7.53
CA HIS A 425 -5.99 11.80 8.58
C HIS A 425 -7.31 12.41 8.09
N PHE A 426 -7.30 13.05 6.91
CA PHE A 426 -8.35 13.97 6.51
C PHE A 426 -9.17 13.51 5.30
N ILE A 427 -8.78 12.41 4.65
CA ILE A 427 -9.65 11.72 3.69
C ILE A 427 -10.38 10.59 4.42
N GLN A 428 -11.68 10.46 4.18
CA GLN A 428 -12.48 9.38 4.75
C GLN A 428 -12.48 8.15 3.83
N TYR A 429 -12.09 7.01 4.36
CA TYR A 429 -12.00 5.74 3.64
C TYR A 429 -13.15 4.82 4.05
N GLU A 430 -14.20 4.78 3.23
CA GLU A 430 -15.41 3.98 3.47
C GLU A 430 -15.35 2.57 2.87
N LYS A 431 -14.42 2.33 1.95
CA LYS A 431 -14.31 1.09 1.17
C LYS A 431 -12.87 0.57 1.11
N PRO A 432 -12.67 -0.75 1.09
CA PRO A 432 -11.34 -1.32 0.89
C PRO A 432 -10.78 -0.99 -0.51
N ALA A 433 -9.46 -1.07 -0.64
CA ALA A 433 -8.72 -0.82 -1.89
C ALA A 433 -8.89 0.59 -2.49
N THR A 434 -9.30 1.58 -1.68
CA THR A 434 -9.37 2.98 -2.07
C THR A 434 -8.19 3.81 -1.57
N TRP A 435 -7.33 3.23 -0.76
CA TRP A 435 -6.10 3.82 -0.24
C TRP A 435 -4.88 3.00 -0.63
N LEU A 436 -3.96 3.60 -1.37
CA LEU A 436 -2.72 2.99 -1.84
C LEU A 436 -1.54 3.81 -1.34
N ASN A 437 -0.57 3.17 -0.69
CA ASN A 437 0.62 3.84 -0.20
C ASN A 437 1.77 2.85 -0.02
N SER A 438 2.99 3.36 0.15
CA SER A 438 4.17 2.63 0.55
C SER A 438 4.32 2.74 2.07
N GLY A 439 3.68 1.85 2.81
CA GLY A 439 3.63 1.92 4.28
C GLY A 439 4.85 1.32 4.96
N GLY A 440 5.40 0.25 4.42
CA GLY A 440 6.53 -0.47 5.01
C GLY A 440 7.89 0.07 4.59
N ALA A 441 8.11 0.24 3.29
CA ALA A 441 9.37 0.77 2.77
C ALA A 441 9.45 2.30 2.83
N GLY A 442 8.33 2.99 2.76
CA GLY A 442 8.28 4.44 2.78
C GLY A 442 8.91 5.07 1.53
N THR A 443 8.54 4.57 0.36
CA THR A 443 9.18 4.91 -0.92
C THR A 443 8.66 6.25 -1.45
N MET A 444 9.48 7.29 -1.43
CA MET A 444 9.21 8.52 -2.15
C MET A 444 9.15 8.25 -3.67
N GLY A 445 8.20 8.91 -4.36
CA GLY A 445 7.96 8.67 -5.79
C GLY A 445 6.98 7.51 -6.08
N TYR A 446 6.31 6.98 -5.07
CA TYR A 446 5.32 5.90 -5.21
C TYR A 446 4.02 6.36 -5.88
N ALA A 447 3.52 7.58 -5.56
CA ALA A 447 2.14 7.98 -5.87
C ALA A 447 1.78 7.97 -7.36
N VAL A 448 2.56 8.64 -8.20
CA VAL A 448 2.24 8.78 -9.64
C VAL A 448 2.19 7.44 -10.36
N PRO A 449 3.23 6.58 -10.29
CA PRO A 449 3.17 5.28 -10.96
C PRO A 449 2.13 4.33 -10.34
N ALA A 450 1.93 4.36 -9.01
CA ALA A 450 0.88 3.53 -8.39
C ALA A 450 -0.52 3.96 -8.82
N ALA A 451 -0.80 5.27 -8.90
CA ALA A 451 -2.04 5.79 -9.46
C ALA A 451 -2.22 5.40 -10.93
N MET A 452 -1.16 5.44 -11.73
CA MET A 452 -1.16 4.95 -13.12
C MET A 452 -1.58 3.48 -13.18
N GLY A 453 -0.99 2.64 -12.34
CA GLY A 453 -1.31 1.22 -12.28
C GLY A 453 -2.75 0.95 -11.82
N ALA A 454 -3.20 1.65 -10.78
CA ALA A 454 -4.58 1.55 -10.29
C ALA A 454 -5.58 1.96 -11.38
N LYS A 455 -5.35 3.09 -12.06
CA LYS A 455 -6.23 3.57 -13.14
C LYS A 455 -6.24 2.63 -14.34
N ALA A 456 -5.12 1.99 -14.65
CA ALA A 456 -5.05 0.98 -15.70
C ALA A 456 -5.87 -0.28 -15.35
N GLY A 457 -5.88 -0.68 -14.07
CA GLY A 457 -6.61 -1.85 -13.57
C GLY A 457 -8.11 -1.61 -13.34
N VAL A 458 -8.49 -0.41 -12.94
CA VAL A 458 -9.89 -0.02 -12.66
C VAL A 458 -10.25 1.27 -13.40
N PRO A 459 -10.37 1.23 -14.73
CA PRO A 459 -10.52 2.42 -15.56
C PRO A 459 -11.81 3.22 -15.28
N GLY A 460 -12.82 2.61 -14.67
CA GLY A 460 -14.06 3.26 -14.29
C GLY A 460 -13.96 4.19 -13.08
N ASN A 461 -12.93 4.03 -12.23
CA ASN A 461 -12.78 4.83 -11.02
C ASN A 461 -11.95 6.10 -11.29
N THR A 462 -12.26 7.18 -10.58
CA THR A 462 -11.33 8.31 -10.46
C THR A 462 -10.14 7.88 -9.60
N VAL A 463 -8.93 8.29 -9.99
CA VAL A 463 -7.71 8.01 -9.22
C VAL A 463 -6.95 9.30 -9.01
N TRP A 464 -6.70 9.65 -7.75
CA TRP A 464 -5.87 10.77 -7.33
C TRP A 464 -4.53 10.25 -6.81
N ALA A 465 -3.44 10.80 -7.32
CA ALA A 465 -2.12 10.73 -6.70
C ALA A 465 -1.95 11.97 -5.80
N ILE A 466 -1.76 11.77 -4.51
CA ILE A 466 -1.44 12.84 -3.56
C ILE A 466 0.06 12.80 -3.30
N ASP A 467 0.77 13.77 -3.78
CA ASP A 467 2.24 13.75 -3.74
C ASP A 467 2.81 15.05 -3.17
N GLY A 468 3.99 15.01 -2.60
CA GLY A 468 4.77 16.20 -2.28
C GLY A 468 5.62 16.62 -3.46
N ASP A 469 6.03 17.88 -3.50
CA ASP A 469 6.93 18.41 -4.54
C ASP A 469 8.24 17.63 -4.66
N GLY A 470 8.79 17.16 -3.54
CA GLY A 470 9.98 16.30 -3.52
C GLY A 470 9.75 14.89 -4.04
N CYS A 471 8.62 14.26 -3.65
CA CYS A 471 8.25 12.92 -4.13
C CYS A 471 7.91 12.92 -5.63
N PHE A 472 7.12 13.88 -6.07
CA PHE A 472 6.69 14.04 -7.45
C PHE A 472 7.86 14.10 -8.42
N GLN A 473 8.95 14.80 -8.05
CA GLN A 473 10.13 14.93 -8.89
C GLN A 473 10.86 13.60 -9.15
N MET A 474 10.63 12.55 -8.36
CA MET A 474 11.32 11.26 -8.52
C MET A 474 10.73 10.40 -9.64
N THR A 475 9.43 10.55 -9.95
CA THR A 475 8.72 9.66 -10.90
C THR A 475 7.78 10.39 -11.85
N ASN A 476 7.85 11.72 -11.94
CA ASN A 476 6.97 12.54 -12.77
C ASN A 476 7.02 12.18 -14.27
N GLN A 477 8.11 11.56 -14.75
CA GLN A 477 8.24 11.10 -16.13
C GLN A 477 7.12 10.13 -16.55
N GLU A 478 6.48 9.45 -15.60
CA GLU A 478 5.36 8.54 -15.88
C GLU A 478 4.08 9.28 -16.29
N LEU A 479 4.02 10.60 -16.11
CA LEU A 479 2.94 11.42 -16.68
C LEU A 479 2.88 11.31 -18.20
N THR A 480 4.05 11.27 -18.87
CA THR A 480 4.11 11.00 -20.32
C THR A 480 3.55 9.62 -20.66
N THR A 481 3.82 8.61 -19.83
CA THR A 481 3.24 7.28 -19.98
C THR A 481 1.72 7.33 -19.87
N CYS A 482 1.20 8.04 -18.87
CA CYS A 482 -0.24 8.21 -18.67
C CYS A 482 -0.90 8.92 -19.86
N ALA A 483 -0.31 10.02 -20.33
CA ALA A 483 -0.85 10.80 -21.46
C ALA A 483 -0.92 9.98 -22.74
N LEU A 484 0.15 9.23 -23.08
CA LEU A 484 0.24 8.42 -24.30
C LEU A 484 -0.66 7.16 -24.26
N ASN A 485 -0.98 6.66 -23.07
CA ASN A 485 -1.78 5.44 -22.91
C ASN A 485 -3.25 5.69 -22.53
N ASN A 486 -3.70 6.95 -22.52
CA ASN A 486 -5.06 7.35 -22.08
C ASN A 486 -5.37 6.82 -20.66
N ILE A 487 -4.47 7.09 -19.72
CA ILE A 487 -4.62 6.76 -18.31
C ILE A 487 -4.83 8.07 -17.53
N PRO A 488 -6.06 8.58 -17.46
CA PRO A 488 -6.38 9.90 -16.92
C PRO A 488 -6.37 9.90 -15.39
N ILE A 489 -5.18 9.94 -14.79
CA ILE A 489 -5.02 10.16 -13.34
C ILE A 489 -5.11 11.66 -13.02
N LYS A 490 -5.42 11.96 -11.75
CA LYS A 490 -5.31 13.29 -11.16
C LYS A 490 -4.10 13.29 -10.23
N VAL A 491 -3.31 14.34 -10.24
CA VAL A 491 -2.15 14.49 -9.35
C VAL A 491 -2.28 15.80 -8.59
N ALA A 492 -2.27 15.71 -7.27
CA ALA A 492 -2.17 16.86 -6.39
C ALA A 492 -0.72 16.95 -5.89
N ILE A 493 -0.03 18.01 -6.25
CA ILE A 493 1.30 18.32 -5.69
C ILE A 493 1.07 19.23 -4.49
N ILE A 494 1.32 18.72 -3.30
CA ILE A 494 1.28 19.48 -2.05
C ILE A 494 2.65 20.16 -1.92
N ASN A 495 2.76 21.33 -2.52
CA ASN A 495 4.01 22.04 -2.76
C ASN A 495 4.31 23.02 -1.61
N ASN A 496 5.10 22.58 -0.65
CA ASN A 496 5.61 23.41 0.42
C ASN A 496 7.07 23.83 0.23
N GLY A 497 7.68 23.53 -0.92
CA GLY A 497 9.07 23.86 -1.25
C GLY A 497 10.12 23.12 -0.42
N ALA A 498 9.75 22.00 0.22
CA ALA A 498 10.65 21.31 1.14
C ALA A 498 10.40 19.80 1.22
N LEU A 499 11.39 19.05 1.68
CA LEU A 499 11.20 17.68 2.20
C LEU A 499 10.53 17.76 3.57
N GLY A 500 9.22 18.06 3.57
CA GLY A 500 8.47 18.58 4.72
C GLY A 500 8.54 17.72 5.98
N MET A 501 8.47 16.38 5.88
CA MET A 501 8.56 15.51 7.05
C MET A 501 9.96 15.57 7.68
N VAL A 502 11.02 15.56 6.88
CA VAL A 502 12.41 15.66 7.39
C VAL A 502 12.64 17.06 7.97
N ARG A 503 12.15 18.11 7.31
CA ARG A 503 12.19 19.49 7.82
C ARG A 503 11.46 19.61 9.16
N GLN A 504 10.30 18.97 9.33
CA GLN A 504 9.59 18.92 10.62
C GLN A 504 10.47 18.33 11.73
N TRP A 505 11.17 17.23 11.46
CA TRP A 505 12.08 16.63 12.45
C TRP A 505 13.29 17.53 12.75
N GLN A 506 13.81 18.24 11.74
CA GLN A 506 14.86 19.23 11.98
C GLN A 506 14.36 20.39 12.85
N THR A 507 13.10 20.79 12.66
CA THR A 507 12.48 21.81 13.52
C THR A 507 12.36 21.33 14.98
N LEU A 508 11.90 20.10 15.17
CA LEU A 508 11.59 19.58 16.52
C LEU A 508 12.83 19.06 17.26
N PHE A 509 13.78 18.45 16.58
CA PHE A 509 14.87 17.69 17.23
C PHE A 509 16.27 18.22 16.92
N TYR A 510 16.44 19.15 15.95
CA TYR A 510 17.74 19.65 15.52
C TYR A 510 17.86 21.19 15.57
N ASN A 511 17.10 21.84 16.46
CA ASN A 511 17.13 23.29 16.67
C ASN A 511 16.98 24.11 15.37
N GLN A 512 16.06 23.68 14.49
CA GLN A 512 15.77 24.34 13.21
C GLN A 512 17.00 24.44 12.25
N ARG A 513 17.93 23.51 12.39
CA ARG A 513 19.07 23.44 11.46
C ARG A 513 18.66 22.68 10.20
N TYR A 514 18.17 23.41 9.21
CA TYR A 514 17.62 22.87 7.96
C TYR A 514 18.74 22.50 6.97
N SER A 515 19.31 21.30 7.13
CA SER A 515 20.35 20.80 6.25
C SER A 515 19.74 20.05 5.07
N ASN A 516 19.85 20.61 3.87
CA ASN A 516 19.47 19.99 2.59
C ASN A 516 18.01 19.50 2.50
N THR A 517 17.09 20.20 3.14
CA THR A 517 15.65 19.88 3.10
C THR A 517 14.80 20.91 2.40
N VAL A 518 15.38 22.05 2.05
CA VAL A 518 14.72 23.13 1.28
C VAL A 518 14.92 22.85 -0.21
N LEU A 519 13.83 22.84 -0.97
CA LEU A 519 13.81 22.57 -2.41
C LEU A 519 13.61 23.83 -3.26
N HIS A 520 13.27 24.97 -2.66
CA HIS A 520 13.15 26.26 -3.34
C HIS A 520 14.35 27.16 -3.03
N SER A 521 14.63 28.06 -3.96
CA SER A 521 15.72 29.05 -3.96
C SER A 521 17.13 28.50 -3.82
N GLY A 522 17.97 28.93 -4.73
CA GLY A 522 19.39 28.95 -4.46
C GLY A 522 19.64 29.91 -3.29
N PRO A 523 20.64 29.66 -2.45
CA PRO A 523 21.02 30.60 -1.42
C PRO A 523 21.25 31.98 -2.04
N GLU A 524 20.73 33.01 -1.39
CA GLU A 524 21.10 34.39 -1.67
C GLU A 524 22.62 34.54 -1.71
N ASP A 525 23.33 33.62 -1.05
CA ASP A 525 24.78 33.48 -0.99
C ASP A 525 25.45 33.06 -2.31
N ILE A 526 24.72 32.43 -3.27
CA ILE A 526 25.31 31.98 -4.55
C ILE A 526 25.11 33.01 -5.66
N ASN A 527 24.02 33.77 -5.65
CA ASN A 527 23.77 34.85 -6.58
C ASN A 527 22.81 35.89 -6.01
N PRO A 528 23.33 37.00 -5.42
CA PRO A 528 22.50 38.07 -4.86
C PRO A 528 21.56 38.76 -5.87
N ASP A 529 21.88 38.63 -7.18
CA ASP A 529 21.08 39.20 -8.26
C ASP A 529 20.00 38.25 -8.79
N ALA A 530 19.94 37.00 -8.32
CA ALA A 530 18.92 36.06 -8.68
C ALA A 530 17.59 36.42 -7.98
N LYS A 531 16.87 37.35 -8.55
CA LYS A 531 15.48 37.63 -8.15
C LYS A 531 14.58 36.46 -8.59
N GLY A 532 14.13 35.65 -7.65
CA GLY A 532 13.11 34.63 -7.87
C GLY A 532 13.50 33.26 -7.34
N THR A 533 12.51 32.55 -6.83
CA THR A 533 12.59 31.14 -6.43
C THR A 533 12.94 30.27 -7.63
N ARG A 534 14.01 29.46 -7.50
CA ARG A 534 14.37 28.45 -8.51
C ARG A 534 13.72 27.13 -8.15
N VAL A 535 12.42 27.03 -8.36
CA VAL A 535 11.67 25.76 -8.31
C VAL A 535 11.23 25.37 -9.70
N PRO A 536 11.05 24.08 -9.99
CA PRO A 536 10.39 23.67 -11.22
C PRO A 536 9.00 24.30 -11.29
N ASP A 537 8.64 24.85 -12.44
CA ASP A 537 7.25 25.21 -12.73
C ASP A 537 6.49 23.93 -13.08
N PHE A 538 5.81 23.35 -12.10
CA PHE A 538 5.14 22.06 -12.28
C PHE A 538 3.96 22.13 -13.26
N VAL A 539 3.33 23.28 -13.45
CA VAL A 539 2.31 23.48 -14.47
C VAL A 539 2.92 23.31 -15.86
N LYS A 540 3.97 24.08 -16.18
CA LYS A 540 4.66 23.97 -17.47
C LYS A 540 5.28 22.59 -17.70
N LEU A 541 5.83 21.99 -16.66
CA LEU A 541 6.38 20.63 -16.74
C LEU A 541 5.30 19.63 -17.14
N SER A 542 4.15 19.70 -16.52
CA SER A 542 3.01 18.81 -16.77
C SER A 542 2.44 19.01 -18.18
N GLU A 543 2.30 20.25 -18.63
CA GLU A 543 1.85 20.58 -19.97
C GLU A 543 2.84 20.06 -21.04
N ALA A 544 4.16 20.19 -20.80
CA ALA A 544 5.19 19.63 -21.67
C ALA A 544 5.13 18.09 -21.77
N MET A 545 4.57 17.41 -20.76
CA MET A 545 4.36 15.96 -20.74
C MET A 545 2.99 15.53 -21.31
N GLY A 546 2.18 16.46 -21.82
CA GLY A 546 0.88 16.19 -22.43
C GLY A 546 -0.29 16.13 -21.44
N CYS A 547 -0.10 16.63 -20.23
CA CYS A 547 -1.12 16.73 -19.20
C CYS A 547 -1.80 18.11 -19.19
N VAL A 548 -2.89 18.25 -18.45
CA VAL A 548 -3.40 19.56 -18.05
C VAL A 548 -2.70 19.99 -16.77
N GLY A 549 -2.11 21.17 -16.77
CA GLY A 549 -1.48 21.78 -15.60
C GLY A 549 -2.38 22.86 -15.00
N LEU A 550 -2.67 22.75 -13.72
CA LEU A 550 -3.44 23.73 -12.94
C LEU A 550 -2.62 24.20 -11.75
N ARG A 551 -2.91 25.38 -11.22
CA ARG A 551 -2.29 25.89 -9.99
C ARG A 551 -3.35 26.47 -9.06
N CYS A 552 -3.18 26.23 -7.76
CA CYS A 552 -3.98 26.82 -6.71
C CYS A 552 -3.05 27.43 -5.65
N GLU A 553 -3.20 28.72 -5.40
CA GLU A 553 -2.38 29.50 -4.45
C GLU A 553 -3.22 30.10 -3.32
N ARG A 554 -4.57 30.13 -3.48
CA ARG A 554 -5.46 30.81 -2.56
C ARG A 554 -6.61 29.92 -2.11
N PRO A 555 -7.01 29.98 -0.83
CA PRO A 555 -8.10 29.16 -0.30
C PRO A 555 -9.44 29.35 -1.04
N GLU A 556 -9.74 30.55 -1.52
CA GLU A 556 -10.99 30.84 -2.23
C GLU A 556 -11.11 30.21 -3.61
N ASP A 557 -10.00 29.79 -4.21
CA ASP A 557 -9.97 29.11 -5.51
C ASP A 557 -9.97 27.59 -5.38
N LEU A 558 -9.80 27.05 -4.17
CA LEU A 558 -9.51 25.63 -3.90
C LEU A 558 -10.57 24.70 -4.48
N ASP A 559 -11.83 24.89 -4.12
CA ASP A 559 -12.92 24.02 -4.56
C ASP A 559 -13.07 24.04 -6.08
N LYS A 560 -13.01 25.23 -6.68
CA LYS A 560 -13.12 25.40 -8.14
C LYS A 560 -12.04 24.63 -8.89
N VAL A 561 -10.78 24.69 -8.42
CA VAL A 561 -9.66 24.02 -9.07
C VAL A 561 -9.79 22.48 -8.93
N ILE A 562 -10.24 21.99 -7.76
CA ILE A 562 -10.48 20.55 -7.56
C ILE A 562 -11.62 20.05 -8.45
N GLU A 563 -12.73 20.81 -8.54
CA GLU A 563 -13.86 20.46 -9.41
C GLU A 563 -13.46 20.47 -10.89
N GLU A 564 -12.66 21.45 -11.32
CA GLU A 564 -12.09 21.51 -12.66
C GLU A 564 -11.25 20.25 -12.93
N ALA A 565 -10.32 19.89 -12.04
CA ALA A 565 -9.51 18.69 -12.17
C ALA A 565 -10.37 17.41 -12.23
N ASN A 566 -11.42 17.30 -11.41
CA ASN A 566 -12.34 16.16 -11.42
C ASN A 566 -13.14 16.06 -12.74
N SER A 567 -13.44 17.18 -13.40
CA SER A 567 -14.20 17.22 -14.65
C SER A 567 -13.43 16.70 -15.87
N ILE A 568 -12.10 16.76 -15.85
CA ILE A 568 -11.23 16.38 -16.98
C ILE A 568 -10.90 14.89 -16.88
N ASN A 569 -11.45 14.05 -17.77
CA ASN A 569 -11.32 12.60 -17.72
C ASN A 569 -10.76 11.96 -18.99
N ASP A 570 -10.28 12.76 -19.93
CA ASP A 570 -9.69 12.32 -21.21
C ASP A 570 -8.15 12.30 -21.19
N ARG A 571 -7.51 12.89 -20.19
CA ARG A 571 -6.06 12.98 -20.01
C ARG A 571 -5.65 13.19 -18.56
N PRO A 572 -4.37 13.01 -18.20
CA PRO A 572 -3.90 13.31 -16.85
C PRO A 572 -4.01 14.81 -16.54
N VAL A 573 -4.30 15.09 -15.27
CA VAL A 573 -4.35 16.47 -14.72
C VAL A 573 -3.38 16.55 -13.56
N VAL A 574 -2.60 17.61 -13.50
CA VAL A 574 -1.70 17.91 -12.39
C VAL A 574 -2.09 19.27 -11.81
N VAL A 575 -2.31 19.30 -10.52
CA VAL A 575 -2.61 20.53 -9.77
C VAL A 575 -1.45 20.81 -8.82
N ASP A 576 -0.80 21.96 -9.02
CA ASP A 576 0.26 22.47 -8.14
C ASP A 576 -0.40 23.33 -7.05
N PHE A 577 -0.57 22.79 -5.86
CA PHE A 577 -1.10 23.48 -4.68
C PHE A 577 0.06 24.10 -3.90
N ILE A 578 0.19 25.42 -3.96
CA ILE A 578 1.21 26.16 -3.19
C ILE A 578 0.71 26.33 -1.76
N VAL A 579 1.29 25.58 -0.85
CA VAL A 579 0.79 25.48 0.53
C VAL A 579 1.74 26.10 1.55
N HIS A 580 1.23 26.36 2.74
CA HIS A 580 2.01 26.89 3.85
C HIS A 580 3.20 25.99 4.20
N GLU A 581 4.39 26.59 4.27
CA GLU A 581 5.68 25.90 4.40
C GLU A 581 5.88 25.24 5.77
N ASP A 582 5.38 25.88 6.84
CA ASP A 582 5.64 25.49 8.23
C ASP A 582 4.58 24.55 8.84
N ALA A 583 3.64 24.06 8.01
CA ALA A 583 2.63 23.11 8.46
C ALA A 583 3.28 21.81 8.97
N MET A 584 2.80 21.33 10.12
CA MET A 584 3.30 20.11 10.76
C MET A 584 2.22 19.05 10.88
N VAL A 585 2.65 17.79 10.89
CA VAL A 585 1.75 16.66 11.15
C VAL A 585 1.63 16.46 12.65
N TRP A 586 0.41 16.58 13.15
CA TRP A 586 -0.01 16.28 14.51
C TRP A 586 -1.25 15.38 14.50
N PRO A 587 -1.45 14.54 15.53
CA PRO A 587 -0.58 14.24 16.68
C PRO A 587 0.73 13.56 16.31
N MET A 588 1.65 13.39 17.28
CA MET A 588 2.92 12.69 17.06
C MET A 588 3.40 11.93 18.31
N VAL A 589 3.80 10.68 18.12
CA VAL A 589 4.64 9.92 19.03
C VAL A 589 6.06 9.94 18.47
N ALA A 590 7.02 10.54 19.17
CA ALA A 590 8.39 10.61 18.71
C ALA A 590 9.01 9.21 18.59
N ALA A 591 9.87 8.99 17.58
CA ALA A 591 10.49 7.68 17.36
C ALA A 591 11.25 7.20 18.63
N GLY A 592 10.97 5.97 19.04
CA GLY A 592 11.60 5.34 20.20
C GLY A 592 11.05 5.79 21.57
N THR A 593 9.99 6.62 21.61
CA THR A 593 9.29 6.98 22.85
C THR A 593 8.05 6.12 23.06
N SER A 594 7.51 6.15 24.29
CA SER A 594 6.26 5.47 24.63
C SER A 594 5.05 6.14 23.95
N ASN A 595 4.02 5.36 23.65
CA ASN A 595 2.73 5.89 23.22
C ASN A 595 2.06 6.78 24.29
N ASP A 596 2.41 6.62 25.58
CA ASP A 596 1.98 7.51 26.65
C ASP A 596 2.56 8.93 26.51
N GLU A 597 3.62 9.09 25.71
CA GLU A 597 4.27 10.38 25.46
C GLU A 597 3.75 11.08 24.19
N ILE A 598 2.61 10.66 23.66
CA ILE A 598 2.01 11.29 22.48
C ILE A 598 1.83 12.80 22.69
N MET A 599 2.15 13.57 21.67
CA MET A 599 1.90 15.00 21.60
C MET A 599 0.68 15.26 20.69
N ALA A 600 -0.35 15.90 21.23
CA ALA A 600 -1.54 16.27 20.44
C ALA A 600 -1.25 17.44 19.49
N ALA A 601 -0.39 18.36 19.92
CA ALA A 601 0.15 19.48 19.15
C ALA A 601 1.53 19.83 19.69
N ARG A 602 2.18 20.86 19.15
CA ARG A 602 3.47 21.33 19.64
C ARG A 602 3.36 21.72 21.12
N ASP A 603 4.18 21.11 21.97
CA ASP A 603 4.22 21.32 23.42
C ASP A 603 2.90 21.02 24.15
N VAL A 604 1.95 20.32 23.51
CA VAL A 604 0.68 19.89 24.10
C VAL A 604 0.68 18.38 24.28
N ARG A 605 0.78 17.93 25.53
CA ARG A 605 0.64 16.51 25.88
C ARG A 605 -0.74 16.24 26.45
N PRO A 606 -1.41 15.18 25.98
CA PRO A 606 -2.69 14.77 26.56
C PRO A 606 -2.54 14.38 28.04
N ASP A 607 -3.54 14.74 28.83
CA ASP A 607 -3.73 14.23 30.19
C ASP A 607 -4.76 13.09 30.13
N PHE A 608 -4.33 11.90 30.45
CA PHE A 608 -5.17 10.70 30.41
C PHE A 608 -5.88 10.41 31.73
N GLY A 609 -5.62 11.21 32.75
CA GLY A 609 -6.27 11.09 34.05
C GLY A 609 -5.79 9.86 34.86
N ASP A 610 -4.55 9.43 34.65
CA ASP A 610 -3.93 8.32 35.39
C ASP A 610 -3.59 8.72 36.86
N ASN A 611 -4.30 9.70 37.44
CA ASN A 611 -4.13 10.10 38.81
C ASN A 611 -5.15 9.40 39.69
N GLU A 612 -4.60 8.56 40.57
CA GLU A 612 -5.19 8.08 41.83
C GLU A 612 -6.40 7.12 41.66
N ASP A 613 -6.11 5.85 41.63
CA ASP A 613 -6.71 4.76 42.39
C ASP A 613 -6.45 3.41 41.69
N ASP A 614 -5.25 2.85 41.92
CA ASP A 614 -4.99 1.41 41.91
C ASP A 614 -4.18 1.00 43.15
#